data_bb61cab55e36f69ce2ea05686157247b
#
_entry.id   bb61cab55e36f69ce2ea05686157247b
#
_cell.length_a   1.000
_cell.length_b   1.000
_cell.length_c   1.000
_cell.angle_alpha   90.00
_cell.angle_beta   90.00
_cell.angle_gamma   90.00
#
_symmetry.space_group_name_H-M   'P 1'
#
loop_
_entity.id
_entity.type
_entity.pdbx_description
1 polymer ?
#
loop_
_entity_poly.entity_id
_entity_poly.type
_entity_poly.pdbx_seq_one_letter_code
_entity_poly.pdbx_strand_id
1 'polypeptide(L)'
;MRITRDALAVAQPIWMIGDSAYDKLDWHDSCGQQGVVPIAPYNPRNTDDPKAIEYRVEDRIEGYSAAVQLKQSTLDETYNRRSGVERTNEAVKDCGLGHVRARGRVHARAQVFLGLCLRLVVAITNYERGDNPGSTVITV
;
A
#
# COMPACT_ATOMS: atom_id res chain seq x y z
N MET A 1 1.02 -13.62 -7.47
CA MET A 1 1.14 -12.27 -6.93
C MET A 1 2.43 -11.56 -7.33
N ARG A 2 2.47 -11.20 -8.59
CA ARG A 2 3.66 -10.59 -9.22
C ARG A 2 4.01 -9.23 -8.61
N ILE A 3 3.01 -8.36 -8.42
CA ILE A 3 3.21 -6.98 -7.90
C ILE A 3 3.81 -7.01 -6.50
N THR A 4 3.31 -7.86 -5.61
CA THR A 4 3.82 -8.01 -4.24
C THR A 4 5.29 -8.41 -4.25
N ARG A 5 5.65 -9.43 -5.05
CA ARG A 5 7.02 -9.90 -5.18
C ARG A 5 7.95 -8.82 -5.76
N ASP A 6 7.50 -8.11 -6.78
CA ASP A 6 8.28 -7.03 -7.40
C ASP A 6 8.49 -5.86 -6.42
N ALA A 7 7.50 -5.54 -5.58
CA ALA A 7 7.62 -4.53 -4.53
C ALA A 7 8.59 -4.96 -3.42
N LEU A 8 8.51 -6.21 -2.96
CA LEU A 8 9.37 -6.76 -1.91
C LEU A 8 10.82 -6.96 -2.39
N ALA A 9 11.05 -7.07 -3.70
CA ALA A 9 12.39 -7.08 -4.26
C ALA A 9 13.09 -5.71 -4.22
N VAL A 10 12.31 -4.63 -4.12
CA VAL A 10 12.84 -3.25 -4.07
C VAL A 10 12.98 -2.73 -2.64
N ALA A 11 12.07 -3.13 -1.76
CA ALA A 11 12.05 -2.69 -0.37
C ALA A 11 11.60 -3.84 0.52
N GLN A 12 12.16 -3.91 1.73
CA GLN A 12 11.71 -4.84 2.78
C GLN A 12 10.97 -4.05 3.87
N PRO A 13 9.68 -3.77 3.69
CA PRO A 13 8.88 -3.10 4.70
C PRO A 13 8.60 -4.07 5.86
N ILE A 14 8.36 -3.54 7.05
CA ILE A 14 7.86 -4.35 8.18
C ILE A 14 6.43 -4.81 7.90
N TRP A 15 5.63 -3.95 7.28
CA TRP A 15 4.22 -4.16 7.01
C TRP A 15 3.90 -4.04 5.53
N MET A 16 3.03 -4.90 5.03
CA MET A 16 2.40 -4.74 3.72
C MET A 16 0.89 -4.65 3.90
N ILE A 17 0.33 -3.49 3.60
CA ILE A 17 -1.09 -3.22 3.77
C ILE A 17 -1.79 -3.40 2.42
N GLY A 18 -2.81 -4.26 2.40
CA GLY A 18 -3.68 -4.50 1.25
C GLY A 18 -5.13 -4.13 1.53
N ASP A 19 -5.94 -4.03 0.49
CA ASP A 19 -7.39 -4.03 0.64
C ASP A 19 -7.90 -5.47 0.83
N SER A 20 -9.21 -5.63 1.07
CA SER A 20 -9.82 -6.95 1.29
C SER A 20 -9.68 -7.93 0.10
N ALA A 21 -9.37 -7.44 -1.11
CA ALA A 21 -9.11 -8.30 -2.26
C ALA A 21 -7.78 -9.07 -2.12
N TYR A 22 -6.87 -8.57 -1.29
CA TYR A 22 -5.60 -9.22 -0.97
C TYR A 22 -5.70 -10.23 0.17
N ASP A 23 -6.87 -10.36 0.83
CA ASP A 23 -7.08 -11.37 1.87
C ASP A 23 -7.15 -12.77 1.26
N LYS A 24 -5.98 -13.29 0.89
CA LYS A 24 -5.76 -14.62 0.32
C LYS A 24 -4.56 -15.27 0.97
N LEU A 25 -4.69 -16.56 1.26
CA LEU A 25 -3.63 -17.34 1.90
C LEU A 25 -2.30 -17.22 1.16
N ASP A 26 -2.31 -17.35 -0.17
CA ASP A 26 -1.10 -17.25 -0.99
C ASP A 26 -0.39 -15.91 -0.83
N TRP A 27 -1.16 -14.82 -0.61
CA TRP A 27 -0.59 -13.50 -0.40
C TRP A 27 0.03 -13.39 1.00
N HIS A 28 -0.68 -13.87 2.01
CA HIS A 28 -0.18 -13.93 3.39
C HIS A 28 1.09 -14.78 3.46
N ASP A 29 1.11 -15.97 2.84
CA ASP A 29 2.28 -16.83 2.79
C ASP A 29 3.46 -16.19 2.07
N SER A 30 3.19 -15.54 0.94
CA SER A 30 4.22 -14.86 0.16
C SER A 30 4.88 -13.70 0.92
N CYS A 31 4.13 -12.95 1.70
CA CYS A 31 4.66 -11.90 2.58
C CYS A 31 5.47 -12.52 3.72
N GLY A 32 4.90 -13.52 4.38
CA GLY A 32 5.52 -14.18 5.53
C GLY A 32 6.85 -14.86 5.22
N GLN A 33 6.95 -15.52 4.07
CA GLN A 33 8.22 -16.11 3.61
C GLN A 33 9.34 -15.08 3.44
N GLN A 34 8.99 -13.81 3.32
CA GLN A 34 9.94 -12.70 3.20
C GLN A 34 10.07 -11.88 4.49
N GLY A 35 9.49 -12.33 5.59
CA GLY A 35 9.55 -11.66 6.88
C GLY A 35 8.72 -10.38 6.96
N VAL A 36 7.74 -10.22 6.06
CA VAL A 36 6.85 -9.06 6.02
C VAL A 36 5.49 -9.42 6.57
N VAL A 37 4.94 -8.60 7.46
CA VAL A 37 3.62 -8.81 8.05
C VAL A 37 2.53 -8.28 7.11
N PRO A 38 1.69 -9.15 6.53
CA PRO A 38 0.57 -8.73 5.70
C PRO A 38 -0.61 -8.26 6.55
N ILE A 39 -1.20 -7.13 6.18
CA ILE A 39 -2.41 -6.60 6.80
C ILE A 39 -3.45 -6.36 5.71
N ALA A 40 -4.52 -7.15 5.72
CA ALA A 40 -5.69 -6.98 4.87
C ALA A 40 -6.96 -7.24 5.67
N PRO A 41 -8.04 -6.47 5.44
CA PRO A 41 -9.31 -6.76 6.09
C PRO A 41 -9.85 -8.09 5.60
N TYR A 42 -10.55 -8.78 6.48
CA TYR A 42 -11.24 -10.00 6.14
C TYR A 42 -12.16 -9.84 4.92
N ASN A 43 -12.08 -10.78 3.98
CA ASN A 43 -12.94 -10.84 2.81
C ASN A 43 -13.76 -12.13 2.79
N PRO A 44 -15.06 -12.09 3.13
CA PRO A 44 -15.93 -13.26 3.18
C PRO A 44 -16.10 -13.96 1.82
N ARG A 45 -15.71 -13.32 0.72
CA ARG A 45 -15.76 -13.91 -0.63
C ARG A 45 -14.61 -14.88 -0.93
N ASN A 46 -13.55 -14.83 -0.13
CA ASN A 46 -12.35 -15.63 -0.35
C ASN A 46 -12.34 -16.92 0.48
N THR A 47 -13.30 -17.12 1.35
CA THR A 47 -13.43 -18.31 2.18
C THR A 47 -14.89 -18.52 2.63
N ASP A 48 -15.27 -19.79 2.74
CA ASP A 48 -16.55 -20.20 3.28
C ASP A 48 -16.54 -20.29 4.82
N ASP A 49 -15.35 -20.25 5.44
CA ASP A 49 -15.18 -20.28 6.90
C ASP A 49 -14.44 -19.03 7.39
N PRO A 50 -15.18 -18.01 7.88
CA PRO A 50 -14.62 -16.79 8.45
C PRO A 50 -13.65 -17.04 9.60
N LYS A 51 -13.95 -17.98 10.49
CA LYS A 51 -13.12 -18.30 11.65
C LYS A 51 -11.75 -18.86 11.25
N ALA A 52 -11.67 -19.59 10.14
CA ALA A 52 -10.41 -20.13 9.65
C ALA A 52 -9.44 -19.02 9.19
N ILE A 53 -9.93 -17.88 8.73
CA ILE A 53 -9.10 -16.75 8.32
C ILE A 53 -8.68 -15.92 9.53
N GLU A 54 -9.57 -15.58 10.43
CA GLU A 54 -9.25 -14.88 11.68
C GLU A 54 -8.20 -15.67 12.45
N TYR A 55 -8.42 -16.95 12.67
CA TYR A 55 -7.46 -17.84 13.32
C TYR A 55 -6.11 -17.89 12.62
N ARG A 56 -6.08 -17.95 11.30
CA ARG A 56 -4.82 -17.99 10.54
C ARG A 56 -4.08 -16.66 10.54
N VAL A 57 -4.77 -15.53 10.63
CA VAL A 57 -4.14 -14.22 10.79
C VAL A 57 -3.55 -14.11 12.18
N GLU A 58 -4.27 -14.52 13.22
CA GLU A 58 -3.80 -14.53 14.61
C GLU A 58 -2.63 -15.49 14.79
N ASP A 59 -2.72 -16.73 14.34
CA ASP A 59 -1.63 -17.72 14.37
C ASP A 59 -0.37 -17.25 13.63
N ARG A 60 -0.55 -16.53 12.55
CA ARG A 60 0.57 -15.99 11.80
C ARG A 60 1.21 -14.80 12.48
N ILE A 61 0.42 -13.94 13.11
CA ILE A 61 0.91 -12.84 13.92
C ILE A 61 1.70 -13.40 15.11
N GLU A 62 1.23 -14.43 15.76
CA GLU A 62 1.95 -15.13 16.84
C GLU A 62 3.21 -15.83 16.33
N GLY A 63 3.17 -16.44 15.14
CA GLY A 63 4.30 -17.11 14.49
C GLY A 63 5.36 -16.16 13.92
N TYR A 64 5.02 -14.90 13.73
CA TYR A 64 5.93 -13.85 13.21
C TYR A 64 6.84 -13.26 14.27
N SER A 65 7.37 -14.06 15.13
CA SER A 65 8.39 -13.76 16.13
C SER A 65 7.90 -12.97 17.35
N ALA A 66 8.46 -13.38 18.49
CA ALA A 66 8.32 -12.71 19.78
C ALA A 66 8.73 -11.20 19.76
N ALA A 67 9.32 -10.71 18.68
CA ALA A 67 9.71 -9.31 18.51
C ALA A 67 8.55 -8.40 18.09
N VAL A 68 7.43 -8.94 17.60
CA VAL A 68 6.30 -8.15 17.15
C VAL A 68 5.02 -8.68 17.80
N GLN A 69 4.89 -8.48 19.10
CA GLN A 69 3.60 -8.66 19.80
C GLN A 69 2.67 -7.52 19.37
N LEU A 70 1.88 -7.79 18.32
CA LEU A 70 0.93 -6.84 17.81
C LEU A 70 -0.39 -6.93 18.58
N LYS A 71 -0.69 -5.86 19.26
CA LYS A 71 -2.05 -5.64 19.76
C LYS A 71 -2.96 -5.33 18.56
N GLN A 72 -4.22 -5.78 18.62
CA GLN A 72 -5.23 -5.46 17.59
C GLN A 72 -5.28 -3.96 17.28
N SER A 73 -5.16 -3.10 18.31
CA SER A 73 -5.11 -1.64 18.14
C SER A 73 -3.97 -1.18 17.21
N THR A 74 -2.81 -1.83 17.27
CA THR A 74 -1.67 -1.50 16.41
C THR A 74 -1.93 -1.92 14.96
N LEU A 75 -2.63 -3.03 14.75
CA LEU A 75 -3.07 -3.46 13.41
C LEU A 75 -4.06 -2.47 12.82
N ASP A 76 -5.05 -2.04 13.61
CA ASP A 76 -6.07 -1.08 13.19
C ASP A 76 -5.44 0.28 12.87
N GLU A 77 -4.54 0.79 13.71
CA GLU A 77 -3.81 2.03 13.46
C GLU A 77 -2.95 1.93 12.19
N THR A 78 -2.27 0.80 12.01
CA THR A 78 -1.43 0.58 10.83
C THR A 78 -2.28 0.47 9.57
N TYR A 79 -3.41 -0.24 9.65
CA TYR A 79 -4.36 -0.34 8.54
C TYR A 79 -4.96 1.03 8.15
N ASN A 80 -5.27 1.86 9.12
CA ASN A 80 -5.81 3.21 8.88
C ASN A 80 -4.84 4.11 8.09
N ARG A 81 -3.54 3.81 8.08
CA ARG A 81 -2.56 4.49 7.22
C ARG A 81 -2.80 4.25 5.73
N ARG A 82 -3.62 3.25 5.36
CA ARG A 82 -4.06 3.00 3.98
C ARG A 82 -4.72 4.23 3.35
N SER A 83 -5.42 5.04 4.12
CA SER A 83 -6.01 6.28 3.64
C SER A 83 -4.97 7.25 3.03
N GLY A 84 -3.71 7.14 3.42
CA GLY A 84 -2.60 7.87 2.80
C GLY A 84 -2.36 7.46 1.34
N VAL A 85 -2.53 6.18 1.01
CA VAL A 85 -2.40 5.69 -0.37
C VAL A 85 -3.54 6.21 -1.24
N GLU A 86 -4.76 6.26 -0.72
CA GLU A 86 -5.92 6.79 -1.42
C GLU A 86 -5.73 8.29 -1.72
N ARG A 87 -5.29 9.06 -0.74
CA ARG A 87 -4.94 10.48 -0.94
C ARG A 87 -3.80 10.67 -1.95
N THR A 88 -2.80 9.80 -1.92
CA THR A 88 -1.70 9.83 -2.90
C THR A 88 -2.23 9.52 -4.30
N ASN A 89 -3.11 8.54 -4.45
CA ASN A 89 -3.72 8.20 -5.73
C ASN A 89 -4.55 9.36 -6.30
N GLU A 90 -5.33 10.06 -5.46
CA GLU A 90 -6.06 11.26 -5.87
C GLU A 90 -5.10 12.37 -6.30
N ALA A 91 -4.10 12.67 -5.49
CA ALA A 91 -3.08 13.68 -5.80
C ALA A 91 -2.34 13.38 -7.12
N VAL A 92 -2.08 12.11 -7.41
CA VAL A 92 -1.44 11.67 -8.65
C VAL A 92 -2.37 11.83 -9.86
N LYS A 93 -3.67 11.62 -9.68
CA LYS A 93 -4.68 11.90 -10.73
C LYS A 93 -4.70 13.39 -11.10
N ASP A 94 -4.65 14.27 -10.10
CA ASP A 94 -4.57 15.72 -10.29
C ASP A 94 -3.30 16.13 -11.06
N CYS A 95 -2.22 15.37 -10.89
CA CYS A 95 -0.98 15.56 -11.65
C CYS A 95 -1.01 14.91 -13.06
N GLY A 96 -2.18 14.71 -13.63
CA GLY A 96 -2.35 14.26 -15.02
C GLY A 96 -2.41 12.74 -15.21
N LEU A 97 -2.48 11.96 -14.14
CA LEU A 97 -2.61 10.50 -14.20
C LEU A 97 -4.06 9.99 -14.10
N GLY A 98 -5.05 10.89 -14.06
CA GLY A 98 -6.47 10.53 -14.13
C GLY A 98 -6.83 9.74 -15.39
N HIS A 99 -6.13 10.01 -16.50
CA HIS A 99 -6.26 9.26 -17.75
C HIS A 99 -4.88 9.03 -18.38
N VAL A 100 -4.50 7.77 -18.55
CA VAL A 100 -3.31 7.42 -19.32
C VAL A 100 -3.65 7.52 -20.81
N ARG A 101 -3.20 8.59 -21.46
CA ARG A 101 -3.44 8.86 -22.90
C ARG A 101 -2.39 8.24 -23.80
N ALA A 102 -1.25 7.89 -23.26
CA ALA A 102 -0.14 7.32 -24.00
C ALA A 102 -0.44 5.89 -24.46
N ARG A 103 -0.19 5.60 -25.73
CA ARG A 103 -0.35 4.26 -26.30
C ARG A 103 0.95 3.47 -26.18
N GLY A 104 0.83 2.21 -25.80
CA GLY A 104 1.96 1.30 -25.66
C GLY A 104 2.62 1.39 -24.26
N ARG A 105 3.19 0.26 -23.85
CA ARG A 105 3.69 0.07 -22.49
C ARG A 105 4.80 1.05 -22.09
N VAL A 106 5.69 1.39 -23.00
CA VAL A 106 6.81 2.30 -22.74
C VAL A 106 6.32 3.72 -22.48
N HIS A 107 5.46 4.23 -23.36
CA HIS A 107 4.92 5.58 -23.22
C HIS A 107 3.97 5.72 -22.02
N ALA A 108 3.15 4.69 -21.75
CA ALA A 108 2.31 4.67 -20.56
C ALA A 108 3.16 4.71 -19.27
N ARG A 109 4.27 3.96 -19.21
CA ARG A 109 5.22 4.02 -18.09
C ARG A 109 5.84 5.42 -17.96
N ALA A 110 6.27 6.01 -19.07
CA ALA A 110 6.85 7.36 -19.06
C ALA A 110 5.84 8.39 -18.53
N GLN A 111 4.57 8.33 -18.98
CA GLN A 111 3.52 9.21 -18.45
C GLN A 111 3.34 9.04 -16.93
N VAL A 112 3.30 7.80 -16.44
CA VAL A 112 3.17 7.53 -15.00
C VAL A 112 4.36 8.11 -14.23
N PHE A 113 5.59 7.90 -14.70
CA PHE A 113 6.78 8.45 -14.05
C PHE A 113 6.78 9.98 -14.02
N LEU A 114 6.40 10.63 -15.12
CA LEU A 114 6.31 12.09 -15.18
C LEU A 114 5.27 12.64 -14.18
N GLY A 115 4.10 12.00 -14.07
CA GLY A 115 3.09 12.39 -13.10
C GLY A 115 3.56 12.23 -11.64
N LEU A 116 4.27 11.14 -11.35
CA LEU A 116 4.88 10.93 -10.02
C LEU A 116 5.98 11.96 -9.72
N CYS A 117 6.83 12.27 -10.69
CA CYS A 117 7.84 13.31 -10.54
C CYS A 117 7.21 14.68 -10.28
N LEU A 118 6.18 15.04 -11.05
CA LEU A 118 5.43 16.28 -10.83
C LEU A 118 4.85 16.35 -9.41
N ARG A 119 4.22 15.26 -8.97
CA ARG A 119 3.69 15.18 -7.61
C ARG A 119 4.76 15.39 -6.53
N LEU A 120 5.94 14.80 -6.71
CA LEU A 120 7.07 14.96 -5.80
C LEU A 120 7.58 16.42 -5.79
N VAL A 121 7.72 17.05 -6.95
CA VAL A 121 8.12 18.46 -7.06
C VAL A 121 7.16 19.36 -6.29
N VAL A 122 5.85 19.18 -6.49
CA VAL A 122 4.83 19.94 -5.77
C VAL A 122 4.94 19.71 -4.25
N ALA A 123 5.11 18.48 -3.82
CA ALA A 123 5.24 18.15 -2.40
C ALA A 123 6.49 18.78 -1.77
N ILE A 124 7.63 18.72 -2.44
CA ILE A 124 8.88 19.33 -1.98
C ILE A 124 8.75 20.85 -1.91
N THR A 125 8.22 21.47 -2.96
CA THR A 125 8.01 22.92 -2.99
C THR A 125 7.12 23.39 -1.85
N ASN A 126 6.01 22.70 -1.60
CA ASN A 126 5.12 23.04 -0.49
C ASN A 126 5.83 22.85 0.86
N TYR A 127 6.59 21.76 1.02
CA TYR A 127 7.36 21.52 2.24
C TYR A 127 8.38 22.63 2.51
N GLU A 128 9.15 23.04 1.49
CA GLU A 128 10.14 24.12 1.62
C GLU A 128 9.52 25.48 1.96
N ARG A 129 8.27 25.69 1.56
CA ARG A 129 7.49 26.90 1.90
C ARG A 129 6.83 26.83 3.27
N GLY A 130 6.83 25.69 3.93
CA GLY A 130 6.09 25.46 5.18
C GLY A 130 4.61 25.17 4.96
N ASP A 131 4.20 24.94 3.72
CA ASP A 131 2.84 24.56 3.35
C ASP A 131 2.64 23.05 3.52
N ASN A 132 1.39 22.59 3.39
CA ASN A 132 1.07 21.16 3.48
C ASN A 132 1.61 20.38 2.27
N PRO A 133 2.61 19.47 2.43
CA PRO A 133 3.13 18.65 1.34
C PRO A 133 2.08 17.75 0.67
N GLY A 134 0.98 17.49 1.37
CA GLY A 134 -0.16 16.73 0.85
C GLY A 134 -1.00 17.51 -0.17
N SER A 135 -0.89 18.83 -0.22
CA SER A 135 -1.60 19.66 -1.20
C SER A 135 -1.12 19.37 -2.63
N THR A 136 -2.04 19.41 -3.58
CA THR A 136 -1.77 19.28 -5.03
C THR A 136 -1.58 20.64 -5.70
N VAL A 137 -1.77 21.73 -4.96
CA VAL A 137 -1.66 23.10 -5.45
C VAL A 137 -0.46 23.77 -4.81
N ILE A 138 0.32 24.48 -5.62
CA ILE A 138 1.34 25.40 -5.15
C ILE A 138 0.63 26.75 -4.95
N THR A 139 0.52 27.20 -3.70
CA THR A 139 0.01 28.54 -3.41
C THR A 139 1.08 29.56 -3.81
N VAL A 140 0.75 30.42 -4.76
CA VAL A 140 1.62 31.50 -5.26
C VAL A 140 1.45 32.73 -4.40
#